data_a971ed311b6cea8de2b3ab9462f87988
#
_entry.id   a971ed311b6cea8de2b3ab9462f87988
#
_cell.length_a   1.000
_cell.length_b   1.000
_cell.length_c   1.000
_cell.angle_alpha   90.00
_cell.angle_beta   90.00
_cell.angle_gamma   90.00
#
_symmetry.space_group_name_H-M   'P 1'
#
loop_
_entity.id
_entity.type
_entity.pdbx_description
1 polymer ?
#
loop_
_entity_poly.entity_id
_entity_poly.type
_entity_poly.pdbx_seq_one_letter_code
_entity_poly.pdbx_strand_id
1 'polypeptide(L)'
;MNELSGGERQRVVLARALATDARVMLLDEPTANLDLAHQAMMFRLVRERCRNREASAIVITHDLNLAAEFADEVILLKNGEVFAFGAPEEVLTAANISGVFNVPVLRDENPASGKVRVTAVY
;
A
#
# COMPACT_ATOMS: atom_id res chain seq x y z
N MET A 1 18.78 -11.13 -23.38
CA MET A 1 17.55 -11.00 -22.60
C MET A 1 16.78 -9.79 -23.11
N ASN A 2 15.55 -9.98 -23.56
CA ASN A 2 14.74 -8.85 -24.00
C ASN A 2 14.50 -7.90 -22.81
N GLU A 3 14.60 -6.60 -23.07
CA GLU A 3 14.30 -5.62 -22.05
C GLU A 3 12.81 -5.67 -21.70
N LEU A 4 12.50 -5.94 -20.43
CA LEU A 4 11.14 -5.88 -19.91
C LEU A 4 10.74 -4.42 -19.67
N SER A 5 9.47 -4.09 -19.90
CA SER A 5 8.93 -2.81 -19.48
C SER A 5 9.00 -2.67 -17.95
N GLY A 6 8.89 -1.46 -17.41
CA GLY A 6 8.88 -1.23 -15.96
C GLY A 6 7.80 -2.06 -15.24
N GLY A 7 6.60 -2.15 -15.81
CA GLY A 7 5.50 -2.96 -15.27
C GLY A 7 5.76 -4.46 -15.34
N GLU A 8 6.40 -4.94 -16.40
CA GLU A 8 6.78 -6.35 -16.54
C GLU A 8 7.84 -6.74 -15.52
N ARG A 9 8.84 -5.90 -15.31
CA ARG A 9 9.86 -6.09 -14.28
C ARG A 9 9.23 -6.19 -12.90
N GLN A 10 8.31 -5.29 -12.59
CA GLN A 10 7.62 -5.26 -11.31
C GLN A 10 6.80 -6.54 -11.08
N ARG A 11 6.11 -7.03 -12.10
CA ARG A 11 5.39 -8.31 -12.04
C ARG A 11 6.31 -9.51 -11.81
N VAL A 12 7.46 -9.54 -12.45
CA VAL A 12 8.47 -10.60 -12.25
C VAL A 12 9.01 -10.57 -10.82
N VAL A 13 9.34 -9.40 -10.29
CA VAL A 13 9.79 -9.24 -8.90
C VAL A 13 8.73 -9.73 -7.91
N LEU A 14 7.49 -9.34 -8.13
CA LEU A 14 6.37 -9.79 -7.30
C LEU A 14 6.18 -11.31 -7.39
N ALA A 15 6.19 -11.88 -8.59
CA ALA A 15 6.07 -13.32 -8.78
C ALA A 15 7.16 -14.09 -8.04
N ARG A 16 8.39 -13.59 -8.03
CA ARG A 16 9.49 -14.17 -7.26
C ARG A 16 9.26 -14.08 -5.76
N ALA A 17 8.79 -12.95 -5.26
CA ALA A 17 8.46 -12.79 -3.85
C ALA A 17 7.33 -13.72 -3.41
N LEU A 18 6.29 -13.91 -4.24
CA LEU A 18 5.19 -14.81 -3.97
C LEU A 18 5.56 -16.30 -4.12
N ALA A 19 6.54 -16.62 -4.94
CA ALA A 19 7.03 -17.99 -5.13
C ALA A 19 7.89 -18.47 -3.95
N THR A 20 8.49 -17.58 -3.19
CA THR A 20 9.22 -17.94 -1.98
C THR A 20 8.25 -18.29 -0.85
N ASP A 21 8.62 -19.24 -0.01
CA ASP A 21 7.80 -19.65 1.15
C ASP A 21 8.11 -18.80 2.39
N ALA A 22 8.41 -17.52 2.17
CA ALA A 22 8.72 -16.57 3.23
C ALA A 22 7.48 -16.27 4.08
N ARG A 23 7.67 -16.21 5.39
CA ARG A 23 6.62 -15.80 6.34
C ARG A 23 6.46 -14.29 6.42
N VAL A 24 7.46 -13.53 6.00
CA VAL A 24 7.44 -12.07 5.94
C VAL A 24 7.90 -11.63 4.56
N MET A 25 7.09 -10.85 3.89
CA MET A 25 7.43 -10.22 2.61
C MET A 25 7.68 -8.73 2.83
N LEU A 26 8.76 -8.23 2.25
CA LEU A 26 9.06 -6.80 2.21
C LEU A 26 8.90 -6.32 0.77
N LEU A 27 7.96 -5.43 0.55
CA LEU A 27 7.62 -4.90 -0.78
C LEU A 27 7.80 -3.39 -0.78
N ASP A 28 8.76 -2.92 -1.57
CA ASP A 28 9.07 -1.49 -1.70
C ASP A 28 8.47 -0.96 -3.01
N GLU A 29 7.49 -0.05 -2.88
CA GLU A 29 6.74 0.55 -4.00
C GLU A 29 6.29 -0.50 -5.05
N PRO A 30 5.60 -1.58 -4.63
CA PRO A 30 5.33 -2.72 -5.51
C PRO A 30 4.35 -2.41 -6.64
N THR A 31 3.65 -1.29 -6.59
CA THR A 31 2.71 -0.84 -7.61
C THR A 31 3.28 0.18 -8.59
N ALA A 32 4.54 0.58 -8.43
CA ALA A 32 5.20 1.50 -9.34
C ALA A 32 5.13 0.98 -10.79
N ASN A 33 4.74 1.85 -11.71
CA ASN A 33 4.60 1.54 -13.15
C ASN A 33 3.54 0.48 -13.51
N LEU A 34 2.61 0.16 -12.60
CA LEU A 34 1.47 -0.70 -12.88
C LEU A 34 0.22 0.12 -13.18
N ASP A 35 -0.60 -0.35 -14.10
CA ASP A 35 -1.95 0.17 -14.30
C ASP A 35 -2.89 -0.26 -13.14
N LEU A 36 -4.07 0.34 -13.08
CA LEU A 36 -5.03 0.08 -12.00
C LEU A 36 -5.42 -1.39 -11.86
N ALA A 37 -5.58 -2.10 -12.97
CA ALA A 37 -5.97 -3.52 -12.95
C ALA A 37 -4.87 -4.38 -12.34
N HIS A 38 -3.63 -4.14 -12.73
CA HIS A 38 -2.48 -4.87 -12.20
C HIS A 38 -2.17 -4.51 -10.74
N GLN A 39 -2.36 -3.24 -10.35
CA GLN A 39 -2.27 -2.83 -8.94
C GLN A 39 -3.26 -3.60 -8.07
N ALA A 40 -4.53 -3.62 -8.46
CA ALA A 40 -5.58 -4.33 -7.73
C ALA A 40 -5.29 -5.84 -7.64
N MET A 41 -4.87 -6.45 -8.75
CA MET A 41 -4.50 -7.86 -8.78
C MET A 41 -3.35 -8.17 -7.83
N MET A 42 -2.31 -7.35 -7.84
CA MET A 42 -1.14 -7.53 -6.99
C MET A 42 -1.50 -7.51 -5.51
N PHE A 43 -2.25 -6.51 -5.06
CA PHE A 43 -2.66 -6.41 -3.66
C PHE A 43 -3.56 -7.56 -3.23
N ARG A 44 -4.45 -8.02 -4.10
CA ARG A 44 -5.27 -9.22 -3.83
C ARG A 44 -4.41 -10.45 -3.62
N LEU A 45 -3.41 -10.67 -4.48
CA LEU A 45 -2.49 -11.81 -4.35
C LEU A 45 -1.68 -11.76 -3.06
N VAL A 46 -1.15 -10.60 -2.71
CA VAL A 46 -0.42 -10.41 -1.45
C VAL A 46 -1.33 -10.70 -0.25
N ARG A 47 -2.54 -10.15 -0.26
CA ARG A 47 -3.51 -10.34 0.82
C ARG A 47 -3.95 -11.79 0.96
N GLU A 48 -4.21 -12.47 -0.16
CA GLU A 48 -4.54 -13.90 -0.18
C GLU A 48 -3.39 -14.74 0.39
N ARG A 49 -2.16 -14.43 -0.01
CA ARG A 49 -0.97 -15.09 0.52
C ARG A 49 -0.85 -14.94 2.03
N CYS A 50 -1.08 -13.73 2.56
CA CYS A 50 -1.01 -13.47 3.99
C CYS A 50 -2.09 -14.25 4.76
N ARG A 51 -3.31 -14.34 4.22
CA ARG A 51 -4.41 -15.05 4.86
C ARG A 51 -4.23 -16.56 4.86
N ASN A 52 -3.86 -17.13 3.70
CA ASN A 52 -3.86 -18.58 3.49
C ASN A 52 -2.61 -19.27 4.04
N ARG A 53 -1.51 -18.54 4.25
CA ARG A 53 -0.22 -19.12 4.63
C ARG A 53 0.35 -18.58 5.93
N GLU A 54 -0.47 -17.89 6.72
CA GLU A 54 -0.02 -17.25 7.97
C GLU A 54 1.23 -16.36 7.76
N ALA A 55 1.33 -15.73 6.59
CA ALA A 55 2.39 -14.82 6.23
C ALA A 55 1.99 -13.39 6.54
N SER A 56 2.99 -12.52 6.66
CA SER A 56 2.82 -11.08 6.80
C SER A 56 3.52 -10.36 5.64
N ALA A 57 3.00 -9.21 5.26
CA ALA A 57 3.64 -8.35 4.27
C ALA A 57 3.82 -6.96 4.84
N ILE A 58 5.00 -6.39 4.65
CA ILE A 58 5.27 -4.97 4.89
C ILE A 58 5.41 -4.32 3.53
N VAL A 59 4.56 -3.35 3.26
CA VAL A 59 4.51 -2.65 1.97
C VAL A 59 4.87 -1.18 2.20
N ILE A 60 5.87 -0.71 1.49
CA ILE A 60 6.23 0.72 1.45
C ILE A 60 5.53 1.31 0.24
N THR A 61 4.72 2.32 0.45
CA THR A 61 3.99 3.01 -0.60
C THR A 61 3.69 4.46 -0.23
N HIS A 62 3.54 5.31 -1.22
CA HIS A 62 3.02 6.66 -1.06
C HIS A 62 1.52 6.77 -1.40
N ASP A 63 0.90 5.67 -1.83
CA ASP A 63 -0.52 5.64 -2.13
C ASP A 63 -1.35 5.36 -0.87
N LEU A 64 -1.88 6.45 -0.29
CA LEU A 64 -2.68 6.40 0.94
C LEU A 64 -3.99 5.63 0.76
N ASN A 65 -4.59 5.69 -0.41
CA ASN A 65 -5.86 5.02 -0.67
C ASN A 65 -5.67 3.51 -0.83
N LEU A 66 -4.59 3.07 -1.46
CA LEU A 66 -4.24 1.66 -1.49
C LEU A 66 -3.92 1.14 -0.09
N ALA A 67 -3.18 1.90 0.71
CA ALA A 67 -2.93 1.53 2.10
C ALA A 67 -4.23 1.39 2.90
N ALA A 68 -5.16 2.34 2.75
CA ALA A 68 -6.46 2.29 3.42
C ALA A 68 -7.29 1.06 3.03
N GLU A 69 -7.25 0.66 1.76
CA GLU A 69 -8.04 -0.48 1.26
C GLU A 69 -7.49 -1.83 1.71
N PHE A 70 -6.18 -2.00 1.76
CA PHE A 70 -5.55 -3.32 1.88
C PHE A 70 -4.79 -3.55 3.18
N ALA A 71 -4.33 -2.53 3.88
CA ALA A 71 -3.56 -2.71 5.09
C ALA A 71 -4.45 -3.03 6.31
N ASP A 72 -3.95 -3.89 7.18
CA ASP A 72 -4.54 -4.11 8.51
C ASP A 72 -4.04 -3.03 9.48
N GLU A 73 -2.78 -2.63 9.34
CA GLU A 73 -2.15 -1.56 10.11
C GLU A 73 -1.33 -0.65 9.19
N VAL A 74 -1.24 0.62 9.55
CA VAL A 74 -0.50 1.65 8.81
C VAL A 74 0.52 2.30 9.73
N ILE A 75 1.70 2.53 9.22
CA ILE A 75 2.74 3.33 9.85
C ILE A 75 2.96 4.56 8.98
N LEU A 76 2.73 5.76 9.52
CA LEU A 76 3.14 7.01 8.89
C LEU A 76 4.53 7.38 9.36
N LEU A 77 5.42 7.64 8.42
CA LEU A 77 6.78 8.08 8.69
C LEU A 77 6.96 9.54 8.30
N LYS A 78 7.68 10.28 9.11
CA LYS A 78 8.13 11.64 8.82
C LYS A 78 9.57 11.83 9.28
N ASN A 79 10.44 12.27 8.37
CA ASN A 79 11.86 12.48 8.66
C ASN A 79 12.56 11.25 9.29
N GLY A 80 12.19 10.06 8.86
CA GLY A 80 12.78 8.82 9.37
C GLY A 80 12.23 8.34 10.71
N GLU A 81 11.24 9.03 11.28
CA GLU A 81 10.62 8.68 12.54
C GLU A 81 9.16 8.27 12.36
N VAL A 82 8.67 7.43 13.27
CA VAL A 82 7.25 7.05 13.29
C VAL A 82 6.42 8.23 13.78
N PHE A 83 5.56 8.74 12.92
CA PHE A 83 4.63 9.82 13.23
C PHE A 83 3.32 9.30 13.82
N ALA A 84 2.78 8.23 13.25
CA ALA A 84 1.57 7.57 13.73
C ALA A 84 1.59 6.08 13.33
N PHE A 85 0.94 5.25 14.13
CA PHE A 85 0.81 3.81 13.90
C PHE A 85 -0.54 3.31 14.41
N GLY A 86 -1.17 2.41 13.67
CA GLY A 86 -2.43 1.78 14.06
C GLY A 86 -3.30 1.41 12.87
N ALA A 87 -4.58 1.21 13.12
CA ALA A 87 -5.55 0.93 12.07
C ALA A 87 -5.64 2.08 11.06
N PRO A 88 -5.91 1.79 9.78
CA PRO A 88 -6.01 2.84 8.76
C PRO A 88 -6.95 3.99 9.14
N GLU A 89 -8.09 3.67 9.73
CA GLU A 89 -9.10 4.65 10.15
C GLU A 89 -8.60 5.61 11.22
N GLU A 90 -7.70 5.15 12.08
CA GLU A 90 -7.12 5.94 13.18
C GLU A 90 -5.90 6.75 12.73
N VAL A 91 -5.13 6.20 11.81
CA VAL A 91 -3.86 6.80 11.36
C VAL A 91 -4.06 7.78 10.21
N LEU A 92 -4.91 7.44 9.23
CA LEU A 92 -5.14 8.24 8.04
C LEU A 92 -6.20 9.33 8.28
N THR A 93 -5.95 10.18 9.25
CA THR A 93 -6.76 11.37 9.53
C THR A 93 -6.28 12.56 8.71
N ALA A 94 -7.15 13.53 8.46
CA ALA A 94 -6.76 14.75 7.75
C ALA A 94 -5.62 15.49 8.47
N ALA A 95 -5.64 15.53 9.81
CA ALA A 95 -4.60 16.16 10.60
C ALA A 95 -3.25 15.46 10.47
N ASN A 96 -3.23 14.14 10.58
CA ASN A 96 -2.00 13.35 10.45
C ASN A 96 -1.38 13.48 9.05
N ILE A 97 -2.21 13.35 8.02
CA ILE A 97 -1.74 13.42 6.62
C ILE A 97 -1.24 14.82 6.30
N SER A 98 -1.98 15.86 6.68
CA SER A 98 -1.51 17.25 6.52
C SER A 98 -0.22 17.51 7.29
N GLY A 99 -0.09 16.94 8.49
CA GLY A 99 1.12 17.06 9.31
C GLY A 99 2.36 16.39 8.70
N VAL A 100 2.17 15.26 8.01
CA VAL A 100 3.27 14.52 7.38
C VAL A 100 3.63 15.09 6.01
N PHE A 101 2.63 15.33 5.14
CA PHE A 101 2.84 15.69 3.74
C PHE A 101 2.76 17.19 3.46
N ASN A 102 2.41 18.02 4.44
CA ASN A 102 2.26 19.46 4.30
C ASN A 102 1.28 19.87 3.18
N VAL A 103 0.23 19.13 3.02
CA VAL A 103 -0.85 19.40 2.05
C VAL A 103 -2.21 19.22 2.73
N PRO A 104 -3.16 20.13 2.53
CA PRO A 104 -4.51 19.94 3.03
C PRO A 104 -5.19 18.80 2.29
N VAL A 105 -5.93 17.98 3.02
CA VAL A 105 -6.67 16.85 2.46
C VAL A 105 -8.10 16.82 2.95
N LEU A 106 -8.98 16.29 2.12
CA LEU A 106 -10.30 15.83 2.51
C LEU A 106 -10.22 14.34 2.85
N ARG A 107 -10.87 13.95 3.92
CA ARG A 107 -11.03 12.56 4.31
C ARG A 107 -12.51 12.21 4.32
N ASP A 108 -12.87 11.22 3.54
CA ASP A 108 -14.20 10.63 3.51
C ASP A 108 -14.11 9.10 3.43
N GLU A 109 -15.14 8.44 2.99
CA GLU A 109 -15.17 7.00 2.83
C GLU A 109 -15.39 6.63 1.36
N ASN A 110 -14.71 5.58 0.92
CA ASN A 110 -14.96 4.99 -0.37
C ASN A 110 -16.36 4.36 -0.38
N PRO A 111 -17.29 4.82 -1.22
CA PRO A 111 -18.68 4.34 -1.18
C PRO A 111 -18.83 2.85 -1.56
N ALA A 112 -17.83 2.26 -2.20
CA ALA A 112 -17.83 0.85 -2.57
C ALA A 112 -17.35 -0.07 -1.45
N SER A 113 -16.33 0.35 -0.69
CA SER A 113 -15.69 -0.49 0.33
C SER A 113 -15.96 -0.04 1.77
N GLY A 114 -16.41 1.20 1.97
CA GLY A 114 -16.52 1.82 3.30
C GLY A 114 -15.18 2.17 3.94
N LYS A 115 -14.08 1.99 3.23
CA LYS A 115 -12.75 2.30 3.72
C LYS A 115 -12.43 3.78 3.60
N VAL A 116 -11.49 4.24 4.42
CA VAL A 116 -10.98 5.61 4.36
C VAL A 116 -10.52 5.96 2.95
N ARG A 117 -10.94 7.15 2.50
CA ARG A 117 -10.46 7.75 1.26
C ARG A 117 -9.90 9.13 1.54
N VAL A 118 -8.75 9.42 0.95
CA VAL A 118 -8.02 10.68 1.09
C VAL A 118 -7.92 11.35 -0.27
N THR A 119 -8.28 12.62 -0.32
CA THR A 119 -8.20 13.45 -1.52
C THR A 119 -7.41 14.72 -1.21
N ALA A 120 -6.33 14.96 -1.94
CA ALA A 120 -5.57 16.20 -1.79
C ALA A 120 -6.39 17.40 -2.27
N VAL A 121 -6.26 18.52 -1.59
CA VAL A 121 -6.88 19.80 -1.94
C VAL A 121 -5.81 20.71 -2.54
N TYR A 122 -6.00 21.13 -3.78
CA TYR A 122 -5.07 22.00 -4.53
C TYR A 122 -5.54 23.44 -4.57
#